data_e3b49a70e8de81406b19ac316111d6c5
#
_entry.id   e3b49a70e8de81406b19ac316111d6c5
#
_cell.length_a   1.000
_cell.length_b   1.000
_cell.length_c   1.000
_cell.angle_alpha   90.00
_cell.angle_beta   90.00
_cell.angle_gamma   90.00
#
_symmetry.space_group_name_H-M   'P 1'
#
loop_
_entity.id
_entity.type
_entity.pdbx_description
1 polymer ?
#
loop_
_entity_poly.entity_id
_entity_poly.type
_entity_poly.pdbx_seq_one_letter_code
_entity_poly.pdbx_strand_id
1 'polypeptide(L)'
;MSANSIRPARLHHVNLKTTRPGDLVAWYGEVLGMEVVHEFPGGAWLSNDDANHRIALLHSPHVLDDPEKIVHAGMHHLAFEYESMGDLLATWARLRERDIRPHMVLDHGMTMSFYFVDPDGNSVELQSDNFGDWAKSKEFMRTSREFEADPIGTFVDPDKLLEAHRAGATDEELHRRAYAGDFAPAEPQDLRFPM
;
A
#
# COMPACT_ATOMS: atom_id res chain seq x y z
N MET A 1 36.22 5.32 15.00
CA MET A 1 35.96 4.67 13.70
C MET A 1 34.74 3.79 13.89
N SER A 2 33.59 4.17 13.35
CA SER A 2 32.40 3.32 13.41
C SER A 2 32.67 2.10 12.55
N ALA A 3 32.52 0.90 13.11
CA ALA A 3 32.55 -0.33 12.31
C ALA A 3 31.53 -0.18 11.16
N ASN A 4 31.98 -0.40 9.92
CA ASN A 4 31.08 -0.45 8.78
C ASN A 4 30.07 -1.60 9.00
N SER A 5 28.86 -1.26 9.44
CA SER A 5 27.80 -2.26 9.57
C SER A 5 27.43 -2.78 8.18
N ILE A 6 27.47 -4.10 8.02
CA ILE A 6 26.94 -4.73 6.81
C ILE A 6 25.42 -4.53 6.83
N ARG A 7 24.87 -3.90 5.77
CA ARG A 7 23.45 -3.62 5.66
C ARG A 7 22.79 -4.70 4.80
N PRO A 8 21.61 -5.23 5.20
CA PRO A 8 20.80 -6.04 4.30
C PRO A 8 20.47 -5.27 3.01
N ALA A 9 20.50 -5.94 1.88
CA ALA A 9 20.29 -5.30 0.58
C ALA A 9 18.85 -4.81 0.38
N ARG A 10 17.88 -5.54 0.97
CA ARG A 10 16.43 -5.28 0.81
C ARG A 10 15.62 -5.94 1.91
N LEU A 11 14.39 -5.50 2.12
CA LEU A 11 13.36 -6.28 2.79
C LEU A 11 12.99 -7.46 1.87
N HIS A 12 12.98 -8.69 2.39
CA HIS A 12 12.71 -9.86 1.57
C HIS A 12 11.23 -10.24 1.59
N HIS A 13 10.65 -10.46 2.77
CA HIS A 13 9.26 -10.86 2.94
C HIS A 13 8.66 -10.36 4.25
N VAL A 14 7.34 -10.41 4.32
CA VAL A 14 6.56 -10.25 5.55
C VAL A 14 5.88 -11.56 5.87
N ASN A 15 5.85 -11.94 7.15
CA ASN A 15 5.16 -13.13 7.61
C ASN A 15 3.96 -12.72 8.48
N LEU A 16 2.76 -13.12 8.07
CA LEU A 16 1.49 -12.83 8.73
C LEU A 16 0.97 -14.09 9.42
N LYS A 17 0.50 -13.95 10.66
CA LYS A 17 -0.30 -14.95 11.32
C LYS A 17 -1.76 -14.71 10.98
N THR A 18 -2.50 -15.79 10.61
CA THR A 18 -3.88 -15.68 10.15
C THR A 18 -4.77 -16.75 10.72
N THR A 19 -6.05 -16.41 10.91
CA THR A 19 -7.11 -17.39 11.24
C THR A 19 -7.82 -17.89 9.97
N ARG A 20 -7.60 -17.25 8.81
CA ARG A 20 -8.29 -17.52 7.53
C ARG A 20 -7.33 -17.55 6.33
N PRO A 21 -6.39 -18.51 6.30
CA PRO A 21 -5.33 -18.52 5.28
C PRO A 21 -5.86 -18.57 3.84
N GLY A 22 -6.95 -19.30 3.58
CA GLY A 22 -7.56 -19.37 2.25
C GLY A 22 -8.11 -18.05 1.75
N ASP A 23 -8.75 -17.27 2.63
CA ASP A 23 -9.28 -15.94 2.28
C ASP A 23 -8.13 -14.97 1.97
N LEU A 24 -7.03 -15.03 2.73
CA LEU A 24 -5.84 -14.22 2.47
C LEU A 24 -5.17 -14.60 1.14
N VAL A 25 -5.02 -15.90 0.85
CA VAL A 25 -4.49 -16.39 -0.43
C VAL A 25 -5.31 -15.82 -1.59
N ALA A 26 -6.64 -15.93 -1.52
CA ALA A 26 -7.55 -15.40 -2.55
C ALA A 26 -7.43 -13.88 -2.69
N TRP A 27 -7.40 -13.16 -1.56
CA TRP A 27 -7.32 -11.70 -1.55
C TRP A 27 -5.99 -11.18 -2.11
N TYR A 28 -4.84 -11.73 -1.65
CA TYR A 28 -3.53 -11.34 -2.17
C TYR A 28 -3.35 -11.69 -3.66
N GLY A 29 -3.94 -12.82 -4.09
CA GLY A 29 -4.02 -13.17 -5.51
C GLY A 29 -4.83 -12.16 -6.32
N GLU A 30 -6.01 -11.76 -5.82
CA GLU A 30 -6.89 -10.81 -6.50
C GLU A 30 -6.32 -9.38 -6.50
N VAL A 31 -5.81 -8.91 -5.37
CA VAL A 31 -5.38 -7.49 -5.22
C VAL A 31 -4.00 -7.25 -5.82
N LEU A 32 -3.05 -8.16 -5.57
CA LEU A 32 -1.63 -8.00 -5.91
C LEU A 32 -1.12 -8.94 -7.01
N GLY A 33 -2.00 -9.81 -7.55
CA GLY A 33 -1.58 -10.79 -8.53
C GLY A 33 -0.60 -11.84 -7.98
N MET A 34 -0.65 -12.10 -6.66
CA MET A 34 0.25 -13.08 -6.07
C MET A 34 -0.14 -14.50 -6.43
N GLU A 35 0.85 -15.32 -6.70
CA GLU A 35 0.71 -16.76 -6.90
C GLU A 35 1.16 -17.52 -5.66
N VAL A 36 0.54 -18.66 -5.39
CA VAL A 36 0.99 -19.59 -4.34
C VAL A 36 2.22 -20.33 -4.84
N VAL A 37 3.37 -20.03 -4.25
CA VAL A 37 4.63 -20.73 -4.55
C VAL A 37 4.68 -22.07 -3.83
N HIS A 38 4.16 -22.12 -2.60
CA HIS A 38 4.08 -23.35 -1.82
C HIS A 38 2.97 -23.24 -0.77
N GLU A 39 2.26 -24.36 -0.56
CA GLU A 39 1.21 -24.49 0.46
C GLU A 39 1.44 -25.74 1.29
N PHE A 40 1.12 -25.66 2.57
CA PHE A 40 1.21 -26.75 3.54
C PHE A 40 0.14 -26.60 4.63
N PRO A 41 -0.17 -27.62 5.44
CA PRO A 41 -1.28 -27.57 6.41
C PRO A 41 -1.23 -26.38 7.40
N GLY A 42 -0.06 -25.78 7.63
CA GLY A 42 0.15 -24.66 8.55
C GLY A 42 0.27 -23.29 7.87
N GLY A 43 0.14 -23.19 6.53
CA GLY A 43 0.26 -21.90 5.85
C GLY A 43 0.56 -21.96 4.37
N ALA A 44 0.91 -20.80 3.80
CA ALA A 44 1.25 -20.65 2.39
C ALA A 44 2.34 -19.59 2.18
N TRP A 45 3.09 -19.73 1.12
CA TRP A 45 4.04 -18.74 0.63
C TRP A 45 3.62 -18.24 -0.73
N LEU A 46 3.53 -16.89 -0.85
CA LEU A 46 3.04 -16.21 -2.03
C LEU A 46 4.10 -15.24 -2.57
N SER A 47 4.13 -15.11 -3.90
CA SER A 47 4.98 -14.13 -4.59
C SER A 47 4.27 -13.56 -5.81
N ASN A 48 4.67 -12.33 -6.21
CA ASN A 48 4.26 -11.68 -7.46
C ASN A 48 5.47 -11.21 -8.28
N ASP A 49 6.67 -11.69 -7.93
CA ASP A 49 7.93 -11.39 -8.62
C ASP A 49 8.91 -12.58 -8.54
N ASP A 50 10.17 -12.35 -8.93
CA ASP A 50 11.24 -13.39 -8.94
C ASP A 50 11.68 -13.84 -7.54
N ALA A 51 11.22 -13.22 -6.47
CA ALA A 51 11.54 -13.68 -5.11
C ALA A 51 10.83 -15.01 -4.81
N ASN A 52 11.48 -15.89 -4.04
CA ASN A 52 10.89 -17.16 -3.65
C ASN A 52 9.59 -17.00 -2.84
N HIS A 53 9.38 -15.87 -2.15
CA HIS A 53 8.10 -15.42 -1.59
C HIS A 53 8.23 -13.97 -1.11
N ARG A 54 7.12 -13.25 -1.12
CA ARG A 54 6.96 -11.90 -0.56
C ARG A 54 6.06 -11.87 0.65
N ILE A 55 5.02 -12.70 0.66
CA ILE A 55 4.15 -12.92 1.80
C ILE A 55 4.25 -14.37 2.23
N ALA A 56 4.45 -14.57 3.52
CA ALA A 56 4.29 -15.87 4.18
C ALA A 56 3.05 -15.79 5.08
N LEU A 57 2.18 -16.78 5.00
CA LEU A 57 1.01 -16.94 5.85
C LEU A 57 1.23 -18.11 6.79
N LEU A 58 1.06 -17.90 8.09
CA LEU A 58 1.11 -18.96 9.09
C LEU A 58 -0.23 -19.06 9.81
N HIS A 59 -0.73 -20.27 9.90
CA HIS A 59 -1.98 -20.61 10.55
C HIS A 59 -1.77 -21.70 11.63
N SER A 60 -2.46 -21.54 12.74
CA SER A 60 -2.63 -22.61 13.73
C SER A 60 -3.95 -22.41 14.47
N PRO A 61 -4.53 -23.47 15.08
CA PRO A 61 -5.77 -23.36 15.86
C PRO A 61 -5.63 -22.50 17.12
N HIS A 62 -4.40 -22.07 17.47
CA HIS A 62 -4.12 -21.20 18.61
C HIS A 62 -3.96 -19.71 18.22
N VAL A 63 -4.01 -19.39 16.94
CA VAL A 63 -4.05 -18.00 16.48
C VAL A 63 -5.45 -17.45 16.72
N LEU A 64 -5.54 -16.26 17.29
CA LEU A 64 -6.79 -15.57 17.57
C LEU A 64 -6.85 -14.25 16.79
N ASP A 65 -8.05 -13.88 16.35
CA ASP A 65 -8.30 -12.54 15.82
C ASP A 65 -8.11 -11.49 16.92
N ASP A 66 -7.62 -10.32 16.52
CA ASP A 66 -7.54 -9.14 17.38
C ASP A 66 -8.56 -8.11 16.90
N PRO A 67 -9.74 -8.00 17.54
CA PRO A 67 -10.77 -7.04 17.16
C PRO A 67 -10.36 -5.58 17.43
N GLU A 68 -9.38 -5.37 18.30
CA GLU A 68 -8.86 -4.06 18.68
C GLU A 68 -7.51 -3.73 18.02
N LYS A 69 -7.10 -4.45 16.96
CA LYS A 69 -5.78 -4.27 16.34
C LYS A 69 -5.46 -2.83 15.91
N ILE A 70 -6.47 -2.02 15.59
CA ILE A 70 -6.28 -0.62 15.19
C ILE A 70 -5.68 0.23 16.34
N VAL A 71 -6.02 -0.10 17.60
CA VAL A 71 -5.52 0.63 18.77
C VAL A 71 -4.35 -0.06 19.47
N HIS A 72 -3.99 -1.27 19.04
CA HIS A 72 -2.83 -1.98 19.56
C HIS A 72 -1.55 -1.64 18.81
N ALA A 73 -0.46 -1.51 19.54
CA ALA A 73 0.85 -1.30 18.93
C ALA A 73 1.23 -2.49 18.03
N GLY A 74 1.65 -2.21 16.81
CA GLY A 74 2.02 -3.23 15.82
C GLY A 74 2.34 -2.64 14.46
N MET A 75 2.23 -3.45 13.43
CA MET A 75 2.37 -3.00 12.05
C MET A 75 1.09 -2.29 11.63
N HIS A 76 1.20 -1.03 11.19
CA HIS A 76 0.06 -0.29 10.64
C HIS A 76 -0.30 -0.82 9.25
N HIS A 77 0.65 -0.84 8.32
CA HIS A 77 0.47 -1.37 6.97
C HIS A 77 1.76 -2.00 6.43
N LEU A 78 1.62 -2.71 5.32
CA LEU A 78 2.70 -3.10 4.42
C LEU A 78 2.44 -2.48 3.05
N ALA A 79 3.52 -2.07 2.36
CA ALA A 79 3.40 -1.33 1.10
C ALA A 79 4.02 -2.09 -0.07
N PHE A 80 3.31 -2.05 -1.22
CA PHE A 80 3.78 -2.55 -2.51
C PHE A 80 3.82 -1.40 -3.50
N GLU A 81 4.91 -1.29 -4.25
CA GLU A 81 5.15 -0.22 -5.20
C GLU A 81 4.93 -0.69 -6.63
N TYR A 82 4.16 0.09 -7.39
CA TYR A 82 4.01 -0.01 -8.83
C TYR A 82 5.05 0.86 -9.53
N GLU A 83 5.48 0.44 -10.72
CA GLU A 83 6.46 1.20 -11.51
C GLU A 83 5.93 2.56 -11.98
N SER A 84 4.60 2.72 -12.08
CA SER A 84 3.99 3.95 -12.57
C SER A 84 2.64 4.25 -11.89
N MET A 85 2.26 5.52 -11.91
CA MET A 85 0.90 5.98 -11.56
C MET A 85 -0.15 5.30 -12.45
N GLY A 86 0.16 5.08 -13.73
CA GLY A 86 -0.73 4.41 -14.67
C GLY A 86 -1.05 2.98 -14.24
N ASP A 87 -0.07 2.19 -13.78
CA ASP A 87 -0.28 0.81 -13.31
C ASP A 87 -1.09 0.79 -12.00
N LEU A 88 -0.82 1.71 -11.09
CA LEU A 88 -1.61 1.88 -9.86
C LEU A 88 -3.07 2.20 -10.19
N LEU A 89 -3.34 3.13 -11.09
CA LEU A 89 -4.69 3.51 -11.52
C LEU A 89 -5.40 2.42 -12.33
N ALA A 90 -4.67 1.65 -13.16
CA ALA A 90 -5.22 0.49 -13.84
C ALA A 90 -5.63 -0.59 -12.84
N THR A 91 -4.83 -0.80 -11.80
CA THR A 91 -5.17 -1.70 -10.70
C THR A 91 -6.41 -1.21 -9.95
N TRP A 92 -6.50 0.08 -9.61
CA TRP A 92 -7.69 0.65 -9.01
C TRP A 92 -8.93 0.44 -9.89
N ALA A 93 -8.86 0.72 -11.19
CA ALA A 93 -9.98 0.53 -12.10
C ALA A 93 -10.49 -0.92 -12.09
N ARG A 94 -9.59 -1.91 -12.04
CA ARG A 94 -9.91 -3.34 -11.95
C ARG A 94 -10.54 -3.71 -10.59
N LEU A 95 -9.97 -3.26 -9.48
CA LEU A 95 -10.43 -3.58 -8.13
C LEU A 95 -11.80 -2.95 -7.84
N ARG A 96 -12.04 -1.73 -8.33
CA ARG A 96 -13.34 -1.05 -8.24
C ARG A 96 -14.48 -1.85 -8.87
N GLU A 97 -14.23 -2.50 -10.01
CA GLU A 97 -15.24 -3.35 -10.70
C GLU A 97 -15.59 -4.61 -9.89
N ARG A 98 -14.75 -4.99 -8.94
CA ARG A 98 -14.94 -6.11 -8.01
C ARG A 98 -15.40 -5.69 -6.61
N ASP A 99 -15.77 -4.43 -6.47
CA ASP A 99 -16.17 -3.82 -5.20
C ASP A 99 -15.11 -3.89 -4.09
N ILE A 100 -13.83 -4.01 -4.48
CA ILE A 100 -12.68 -3.91 -3.58
C ILE A 100 -12.26 -2.44 -3.55
N ARG A 101 -12.54 -1.76 -2.44
CA ARG A 101 -12.33 -0.32 -2.30
C ARG A 101 -11.26 0.01 -1.27
N PRO A 102 -10.43 1.04 -1.51
CA PRO A 102 -9.53 1.53 -0.50
C PRO A 102 -10.32 2.20 0.62
N HIS A 103 -9.85 2.04 1.86
CA HIS A 103 -10.37 2.80 3.00
C HIS A 103 -9.79 4.22 3.05
N MET A 104 -8.67 4.43 2.36
CA MET A 104 -7.97 5.71 2.31
C MET A 104 -7.14 5.81 1.04
N VAL A 105 -7.07 7.01 0.45
CA VAL A 105 -6.14 7.37 -0.62
C VAL A 105 -5.48 8.68 -0.29
N LEU A 106 -4.17 8.73 -0.36
CA LEU A 106 -3.35 9.90 -0.02
C LEU A 106 -2.31 10.20 -1.10
N ASP A 107 -2.10 11.46 -1.36
CA ASP A 107 -0.87 11.96 -1.95
C ASP A 107 0.04 12.45 -0.81
N HIS A 108 1.06 11.67 -0.49
CA HIS A 108 2.04 12.00 0.55
C HIS A 108 3.12 13.00 0.08
N GLY A 109 2.99 13.51 -1.14
CA GLY A 109 4.01 14.33 -1.79
C GLY A 109 5.05 13.48 -2.53
N MET A 110 5.68 12.51 -1.86
CA MET A 110 6.62 11.59 -2.53
C MET A 110 5.95 10.40 -3.20
N THR A 111 4.77 9.98 -2.73
CA THR A 111 4.02 8.84 -3.29
C THR A 111 2.53 9.14 -3.40
N MET A 112 1.89 8.57 -4.42
CA MET A 112 0.45 8.38 -4.47
C MET A 112 0.13 7.01 -3.91
N SER A 113 -0.74 6.92 -2.90
CA SER A 113 -0.94 5.74 -2.07
C SER A 113 -2.41 5.40 -1.88
N PHE A 114 -2.77 4.14 -2.15
CA PHE A 114 -4.11 3.57 -1.97
C PHE A 114 -4.06 2.49 -0.90
N TYR A 115 -4.85 2.60 0.14
CA TYR A 115 -4.84 1.70 1.29
C TYR A 115 -6.07 0.81 1.31
N PHE A 116 -5.86 -0.50 1.25
CA PHE A 116 -6.91 -1.52 1.27
C PHE A 116 -6.87 -2.30 2.58
N VAL A 117 -7.95 -3.00 2.91
CA VAL A 117 -8.01 -3.87 4.09
C VAL A 117 -8.06 -5.32 3.63
N ASP A 118 -7.11 -6.14 4.10
CA ASP A 118 -7.15 -7.57 3.86
C ASP A 118 -8.19 -8.28 4.76
N PRO A 119 -8.53 -9.55 4.52
CA PRO A 119 -9.51 -10.29 5.32
C PRO A 119 -9.23 -10.38 6.82
N ASP A 120 -7.97 -10.26 7.24
CA ASP A 120 -7.59 -10.22 8.66
C ASP A 120 -7.60 -8.79 9.24
N GLY A 121 -7.96 -7.78 8.43
CA GLY A 121 -8.00 -6.40 8.84
C GLY A 121 -6.63 -5.73 8.88
N ASN A 122 -5.61 -6.26 8.21
CA ASN A 122 -4.36 -5.54 7.99
C ASN A 122 -4.54 -4.50 6.90
N SER A 123 -3.94 -3.31 7.07
CA SER A 123 -3.88 -2.33 6.01
C SER A 123 -2.76 -2.69 5.02
N VAL A 124 -3.07 -2.63 3.73
CA VAL A 124 -2.15 -2.90 2.63
C VAL A 124 -2.14 -1.70 1.70
N GLU A 125 -0.98 -1.10 1.55
CA GLU A 125 -0.75 0.05 0.70
C GLU A 125 -0.31 -0.39 -0.69
N LEU A 126 -0.94 0.17 -1.71
CA LEU A 126 -0.52 0.13 -3.09
C LEU A 126 -0.08 1.54 -3.47
N GLN A 127 1.17 1.71 -3.86
CA GLN A 127 1.72 3.04 -4.13
C GLN A 127 2.47 3.13 -5.44
N SER A 128 2.68 4.35 -5.92
CA SER A 128 3.67 4.70 -6.94
C SER A 128 4.46 5.92 -6.50
N ASP A 129 5.77 5.96 -6.83
CA ASP A 129 6.63 7.13 -6.57
C ASP A 129 6.26 8.29 -7.50
N ASN A 130 5.96 9.47 -6.95
CA ASN A 130 5.53 10.65 -7.72
C ASN A 130 6.67 11.28 -8.55
N PHE A 131 7.93 10.98 -8.21
CA PHE A 131 9.12 11.50 -8.91
C PHE A 131 9.73 10.49 -9.89
N GLY A 132 9.30 9.22 -9.83
CA GLY A 132 9.92 8.12 -10.59
C GLY A 132 11.39 7.90 -10.24
N ASP A 133 11.84 8.38 -9.08
CA ASP A 133 13.23 8.33 -8.62
C ASP A 133 13.31 8.45 -7.09
N TRP A 134 13.64 7.37 -6.42
CA TRP A 134 13.75 7.35 -4.96
C TRP A 134 14.80 8.31 -4.38
N ALA A 135 15.80 8.74 -5.15
CA ALA A 135 16.74 9.73 -4.69
C ALA A 135 16.10 11.12 -4.60
N LYS A 136 15.25 11.44 -5.59
CA LYS A 136 14.45 12.67 -5.58
C LYS A 136 13.40 12.64 -4.48
N SER A 137 12.69 11.52 -4.31
CA SER A 137 11.71 11.33 -3.23
C SER A 137 12.34 11.52 -1.85
N LYS A 138 13.52 10.94 -1.62
CA LYS A 138 14.27 11.12 -0.37
C LYS A 138 14.72 12.56 -0.15
N GLU A 139 15.13 13.26 -1.22
CA GLU A 139 15.52 14.66 -1.12
C GLU A 139 14.30 15.53 -0.82
N PHE A 140 13.15 15.30 -1.47
CA PHE A 140 11.89 15.96 -1.14
C PHE A 140 11.56 15.81 0.35
N MET A 141 11.58 14.59 0.89
CA MET A 141 11.30 14.34 2.32
C MET A 141 12.27 15.06 3.27
N ARG A 142 13.51 15.33 2.84
CA ARG A 142 14.51 16.00 3.68
C ARG A 142 14.47 17.52 3.63
N THR A 143 13.99 18.08 2.53
CA THR A 143 14.18 19.52 2.23
C THR A 143 12.89 20.28 1.98
N SER A 144 11.77 19.59 1.69
CA SER A 144 10.49 20.24 1.45
C SER A 144 9.90 20.80 2.75
N ARG A 145 9.60 22.09 2.75
CA ARG A 145 8.88 22.76 3.86
C ARG A 145 7.41 22.34 3.91
N GLU A 146 6.83 22.00 2.78
CA GLU A 146 5.45 21.52 2.68
C GLU A 146 5.33 20.17 3.36
N PHE A 147 6.26 19.26 3.05
CA PHE A 147 6.32 17.94 3.70
C PHE A 147 6.65 18.03 5.21
N GLU A 148 7.51 18.96 5.62
CA GLU A 148 7.80 19.22 7.03
C GLU A 148 6.55 19.70 7.79
N ALA A 149 5.72 20.51 7.13
CA ALA A 149 4.49 21.06 7.72
C ALA A 149 3.35 20.04 7.79
N ASP A 150 3.25 19.15 6.79
CA ASP A 150 2.27 18.07 6.73
C ASP A 150 2.87 16.81 6.09
N PRO A 151 3.47 15.91 6.89
CA PRO A 151 4.06 14.67 6.39
C PRO A 151 3.02 13.59 6.05
N ILE A 152 1.75 13.79 6.39
CA ILE A 152 0.67 12.88 6.04
C ILE A 152 0.21 13.14 4.61
N GLY A 153 0.09 14.41 4.22
CA GLY A 153 -0.30 14.81 2.88
C GLY A 153 -1.79 14.96 2.66
N THR A 154 -2.22 14.91 1.42
CA THR A 154 -3.56 15.31 0.99
C THR A 154 -4.42 14.10 0.65
N PHE A 155 -5.64 14.04 1.22
CA PHE A 155 -6.62 13.02 0.86
C PHE A 155 -7.13 13.18 -0.57
N VAL A 156 -7.26 12.05 -1.26
CA VAL A 156 -7.61 12.00 -2.68
C VAL A 156 -8.85 11.13 -2.90
N ASP A 157 -9.78 11.62 -3.73
CA ASP A 157 -10.84 10.82 -4.30
C ASP A 157 -10.27 10.00 -5.48
N PRO A 158 -10.19 8.67 -5.36
CA PRO A 158 -9.56 7.83 -6.38
C PRO A 158 -10.31 7.82 -7.72
N ASP A 159 -11.62 8.08 -7.70
CA ASP A 159 -12.41 8.12 -8.93
C ASP A 159 -12.16 9.42 -9.70
N LYS A 160 -12.05 10.57 -9.02
CA LYS A 160 -11.65 11.84 -9.65
C LYS A 160 -10.25 11.77 -10.25
N LEU A 161 -9.31 11.13 -9.52
CA LEU A 161 -7.94 10.93 -10.00
C LEU A 161 -7.92 10.05 -11.28
N LEU A 162 -8.66 8.94 -11.27
CA LEU A 162 -8.78 8.04 -12.41
C LEU A 162 -9.43 8.72 -13.63
N GLU A 163 -10.46 9.54 -13.41
CA GLU A 163 -11.10 10.31 -14.48
C GLU A 163 -10.14 11.31 -15.11
N ALA A 164 -9.37 12.04 -14.31
CA ALA A 164 -8.36 12.98 -14.81
C ALA A 164 -7.28 12.26 -15.62
N HIS A 165 -6.81 11.10 -15.15
CA HIS A 165 -5.86 10.26 -15.89
C HIS A 165 -6.43 9.82 -17.24
N ARG A 166 -7.68 9.33 -17.27
CA ARG A 166 -8.38 8.92 -18.50
C ARG A 166 -8.62 10.10 -19.46
N ALA A 167 -8.73 11.31 -18.95
CA ALA A 167 -8.81 12.53 -19.74
C ALA A 167 -7.45 13.00 -20.31
N GLY A 168 -6.36 12.28 -20.01
CA GLY A 168 -5.03 12.51 -20.56
C GLY A 168 -4.12 13.38 -19.69
N ALA A 169 -4.44 13.60 -18.42
CA ALA A 169 -3.53 14.27 -17.49
C ALA A 169 -2.26 13.42 -17.30
N THR A 170 -1.09 14.07 -17.28
CA THR A 170 0.19 13.43 -17.01
C THR A 170 0.35 13.09 -15.53
N ASP A 171 1.24 12.15 -15.20
CA ASP A 171 1.51 11.77 -13.80
C ASP A 171 1.94 12.98 -12.96
N GLU A 172 2.78 13.87 -13.51
CA GLU A 172 3.18 15.13 -12.86
C GLU A 172 1.97 16.05 -12.60
N GLU A 173 1.06 16.17 -13.56
CA GLU A 173 -0.15 16.97 -13.40
C GLU A 173 -1.12 16.36 -12.39
N LEU A 174 -1.27 15.03 -12.39
CA LEU A 174 -2.10 14.32 -11.42
C LEU A 174 -1.60 14.55 -10.00
N HIS A 175 -0.29 14.33 -9.77
CA HIS A 175 0.35 14.60 -8.49
C HIS A 175 0.16 16.06 -8.06
N ARG A 176 0.52 17.03 -8.91
CA ARG A 176 0.40 18.45 -8.58
C ARG A 176 -1.02 18.84 -8.17
N ARG A 177 -2.03 18.35 -8.88
CA ARG A 177 -3.45 18.64 -8.59
C ARG A 177 -3.94 17.90 -7.34
N ALA A 178 -3.53 16.65 -7.16
CA ALA A 178 -3.86 15.86 -5.97
C ALA A 178 -3.31 16.51 -4.70
N TYR A 179 -2.02 16.85 -4.73
CA TYR A 179 -1.35 17.49 -3.59
C TYR A 179 -1.90 18.87 -3.27
N ALA A 180 -2.40 19.60 -4.28
CA ALA A 180 -3.12 20.87 -4.11
C ALA A 180 -4.57 20.72 -3.59
N GLY A 181 -5.11 19.49 -3.49
CA GLY A 181 -6.46 19.22 -3.01
C GLY A 181 -7.56 19.29 -4.07
N ASP A 182 -7.24 19.39 -5.37
CA ASP A 182 -8.23 19.43 -6.45
C ASP A 182 -9.12 18.16 -6.50
N PHE A 183 -8.60 17.06 -5.99
CA PHE A 183 -9.28 15.77 -5.93
C PHE A 183 -9.76 15.41 -4.52
N ALA A 184 -10.01 16.39 -3.65
CA ALA A 184 -10.47 16.12 -2.30
C ALA A 184 -11.73 15.23 -2.30
N PRO A 185 -11.80 14.20 -1.42
CA PRO A 185 -12.99 13.35 -1.29
C PRO A 185 -14.16 14.14 -0.68
N ALA A 186 -15.38 13.74 -1.00
CA ALA A 186 -16.59 14.37 -0.46
C ALA A 186 -16.82 14.00 1.02
N GLU A 187 -16.38 12.80 1.42
CA GLU A 187 -16.53 12.27 2.77
C GLU A 187 -15.15 11.98 3.38
N PRO A 188 -15.02 12.10 4.72
CA PRO A 188 -13.78 11.73 5.40
C PRO A 188 -13.39 10.28 5.14
N GLN A 189 -12.10 10.04 4.96
CA GLN A 189 -11.53 8.70 4.81
C GLN A 189 -10.97 8.20 6.15
N ASP A 190 -10.92 6.87 6.32
CA ASP A 190 -10.53 6.23 7.57
C ASP A 190 -9.02 5.95 7.59
N LEU A 191 -8.28 6.69 8.41
CA LEU A 191 -6.84 6.48 8.62
C LEU A 191 -6.52 5.14 9.29
N ARG A 192 -7.50 4.48 9.93
CA ARG A 192 -7.29 3.28 10.76
C ARG A 192 -6.19 3.48 11.80
N PHE A 193 -6.11 4.68 12.34
CA PHE A 193 -5.16 5.09 13.36
C PHE A 193 -5.85 6.00 14.38
N PRO A 194 -5.76 5.70 15.68
CA PRO A 194 -6.37 6.54 16.72
C PRO A 194 -5.60 7.86 16.83
N MET A 195 -6.29 8.98 16.56
CA MET A 195 -5.79 10.34 16.74
C MET A 195 -6.42 11.00 17.95
#